data_d13a0a1a5e31710c4281276e14b0e803
#
_entry.id   d13a0a1a5e31710c4281276e14b0e803
#
_cell.length_a   1.000
_cell.length_b   1.000
_cell.length_c   1.000
_cell.angle_alpha   90.00
_cell.angle_beta   90.00
_cell.angle_gamma   90.00
#
_symmetry.space_group_name_H-M   'P 1'
#
loop_
_entity.id
_entity.type
_entity.pdbx_description
1 polymer ?
#
loop_
_entity_poly.entity_id
_entity_poly.type
_entity_poly.pdbx_seq_one_letter_code
_entity_poly.pdbx_strand_id
1 'polypeptide(L)'
;VQDKLTVLVGDLSDQASGKYDIITANIVANAILSLAPAVPGLMADGAAFIASGIIDSRKDEVIAGLEKAGLAVVEVKEKRGWECIVCKKA
;
A
#
# COMPACT_ATOMS: atom_id res chain seq x y z
N VAL A 1 4.57 -20.95 -3.40
CA VAL A 1 3.34 -20.38 -2.85
C VAL A 1 3.61 -18.95 -2.44
N GLN A 2 2.78 -18.02 -2.89
CA GLN A 2 2.91 -16.61 -2.53
C GLN A 2 2.19 -16.32 -1.21
N ASP A 3 2.86 -15.60 -0.34
CA ASP A 3 2.23 -15.09 0.87
C ASP A 3 1.56 -13.76 0.55
N LYS A 4 0.29 -13.65 0.88
CA LYS A 4 -0.51 -12.48 0.56
C LYS A 4 -1.18 -11.95 1.82
N LEU A 5 -1.11 -10.64 2.01
CA LEU A 5 -1.80 -9.93 3.08
C LEU A 5 -2.82 -8.99 2.47
N THR A 6 -4.06 -9.05 2.92
CA THR A 6 -5.11 -8.16 2.48
C THR A 6 -5.56 -7.30 3.67
N VAL A 7 -5.49 -5.98 3.49
CA VAL A 7 -5.88 -5.02 4.53
C VAL A 7 -7.17 -4.35 4.12
N LEU A 8 -8.21 -4.48 4.92
CA LEU A 8 -9.53 -3.94 4.60
C LEU A 8 -9.93 -2.74 5.45
N VAL A 9 -9.36 -2.60 6.64
CA VAL A 9 -9.75 -1.53 7.56
C VAL A 9 -8.58 -0.66 7.99
N GLY A 10 -7.44 -0.80 7.32
CA GLY A 10 -6.27 0.02 7.65
C GLY A 10 -5.58 -0.36 8.92
N ASP A 11 -5.86 -1.53 9.44
CA ASP A 11 -5.29 -2.00 10.70
C ASP A 11 -4.35 -3.16 10.43
N LEU A 12 -3.05 -2.93 10.64
CA LEU A 12 -2.03 -3.96 10.53
C LEU A 12 -1.71 -4.59 11.88
N SER A 13 -2.68 -4.55 12.79
CA SER A 13 -2.47 -4.94 14.17
C SER A 13 -1.83 -6.33 14.31
N ASP A 14 -2.07 -6.96 15.39
CA ASP A 14 -1.41 -8.17 15.85
C ASP A 14 -1.46 -9.36 14.89
N GLN A 15 -2.29 -9.27 13.86
CA GLN A 15 -2.45 -10.38 12.91
C GLN A 15 -1.41 -10.38 11.80
N ALA A 16 -0.76 -9.25 11.55
CA ALA A 16 0.23 -9.13 10.48
C ALA A 16 1.62 -9.46 11.05
N SER A 17 2.21 -10.53 10.57
CA SER A 17 3.53 -10.95 11.02
C SER A 17 4.29 -11.60 9.87
N GLY A 18 5.63 -11.53 9.92
CA GLY A 18 6.47 -12.12 8.89
C GLY A 18 6.57 -11.23 7.66
N LYS A 19 6.88 -11.85 6.55
CA LYS A 19 7.07 -11.16 5.28
C LYS A 19 6.08 -11.67 4.25
N TYR A 20 5.56 -10.76 3.44
CA TYR A 20 4.57 -11.08 2.42
C TYR A 20 5.09 -10.71 1.03
N ASP A 21 4.73 -11.50 0.04
CA ASP A 21 5.08 -11.22 -1.36
C ASP A 21 4.14 -10.18 -1.97
N ILE A 22 2.89 -10.15 -1.52
CA ILE A 22 1.89 -9.20 -2.00
C ILE A 22 1.11 -8.68 -0.81
N ILE A 23 1.01 -7.35 -0.70
CA ILE A 23 0.16 -6.70 0.30
C ILE A 23 -0.83 -5.84 -0.46
N THR A 24 -2.12 -6.08 -0.26
CA THR A 24 -3.16 -5.27 -0.89
C THR A 24 -3.94 -4.53 0.18
N ALA A 25 -4.28 -3.27 -0.12
CA ALA A 25 -5.06 -2.44 0.80
C ALA A 25 -6.12 -1.69 0.00
N ASN A 26 -7.37 -1.98 0.25
CA ASN A 26 -8.50 -1.28 -0.37
C ASN A 26 -9.17 -0.44 0.72
N ILE A 27 -8.55 0.70 1.03
CA ILE A 27 -8.94 1.55 2.15
C ILE A 27 -8.77 3.02 1.75
N VAL A 28 -9.36 3.91 2.55
CA VAL A 28 -9.29 5.35 2.26
C VAL A 28 -7.87 5.89 2.43
N ALA A 29 -7.60 7.04 1.81
CA ALA A 29 -6.26 7.63 1.76
C ALA A 29 -5.65 7.82 3.16
N ASN A 30 -6.43 8.33 4.11
CA ASN A 30 -5.91 8.55 5.47
C ASN A 30 -5.43 7.25 6.11
N ALA A 31 -6.16 6.16 5.89
CA ALA A 31 -5.78 4.86 6.45
C ALA A 31 -4.51 4.34 5.78
N ILE A 32 -4.37 4.54 4.47
CA ILE A 32 -3.16 4.15 3.75
C ILE A 32 -1.96 4.92 4.29
N LEU A 33 -2.09 6.23 4.48
CA LEU A 33 -1.01 7.05 5.01
C LEU A 33 -0.63 6.62 6.43
N SER A 34 -1.61 6.20 7.21
CA SER A 34 -1.37 5.76 8.58
C SER A 34 -0.59 4.44 8.64
N LEU A 35 -0.86 3.52 7.73
CA LEU A 35 -0.20 2.22 7.77
C LEU A 35 1.09 2.15 6.93
N ALA A 36 1.32 3.13 6.05
CA ALA A 36 2.45 3.10 5.14
C ALA A 36 3.81 2.89 5.82
N PRO A 37 4.11 3.52 6.96
CA PRO A 37 5.42 3.31 7.60
C PRO A 37 5.68 1.86 8.02
N ALA A 38 4.63 1.06 8.26
CA ALA A 38 4.79 -0.32 8.66
C ALA A 38 4.91 -1.28 7.47
N VAL A 39 4.53 -0.84 6.28
CA VAL A 39 4.44 -1.73 5.11
C VAL A 39 5.79 -2.29 4.68
N PRO A 40 6.87 -1.49 4.55
CA PRO A 40 8.15 -2.06 4.11
C PRO A 40 8.65 -3.19 5.01
N GLY A 41 8.38 -3.12 6.30
CA GLY A 41 8.79 -4.16 7.24
C GLY A 41 8.05 -5.49 7.03
N LEU A 42 6.93 -5.45 6.33
CA LEU A 42 6.13 -6.64 6.04
C LEU A 42 6.33 -7.16 4.62
N MET A 43 7.18 -6.51 3.83
CA MET A 43 7.38 -6.87 2.44
C MET A 43 8.63 -7.74 2.28
N ALA A 44 8.46 -8.89 1.63
CA ALA A 44 9.59 -9.70 1.21
C ALA A 44 10.33 -8.99 0.07
N ASP A 45 11.56 -9.42 -0.22
CA ASP A 45 12.30 -8.85 -1.35
C ASP A 45 11.52 -9.11 -2.63
N GLY A 46 11.35 -8.05 -3.44
CA GLY A 46 10.59 -8.14 -4.68
C GLY A 46 9.09 -8.09 -4.49
N ALA A 47 8.61 -7.89 -3.27
CA ALA A 47 7.18 -7.84 -2.99
C ALA A 47 6.52 -6.59 -3.57
N ALA A 48 5.22 -6.65 -3.75
CA ALA A 48 4.41 -5.53 -4.22
C ALA A 48 3.41 -5.10 -3.16
N PHE A 49 3.23 -3.80 -3.03
CA PHE A 49 2.16 -3.22 -2.21
C PHE A 49 1.18 -2.53 -3.14
N ILE A 50 -0.07 -2.92 -3.09
CA ILE A 50 -1.11 -2.40 -3.98
C ILE A 50 -2.14 -1.67 -3.13
N ALA A 51 -2.18 -0.34 -3.25
CA ALA A 51 -3.13 0.50 -2.53
C ALA A 51 -4.24 0.91 -3.49
N SER A 52 -5.48 0.63 -3.15
CA SER A 52 -6.63 1.00 -3.97
C SER A 52 -7.70 1.65 -3.09
N GLY A 53 -8.75 2.18 -3.73
CA GLY A 53 -9.77 2.91 -3.00
C GLY A 53 -9.39 4.35 -2.71
N ILE A 54 -8.37 4.88 -3.40
CA ILE A 54 -7.87 6.23 -3.19
C ILE A 54 -8.63 7.17 -4.12
N ILE A 55 -9.27 8.18 -3.54
CA ILE A 55 -9.96 9.19 -4.36
C ILE A 55 -8.92 10.04 -5.09
N ASP A 56 -9.24 10.39 -6.34
CA ASP A 56 -8.30 11.08 -7.23
C ASP A 56 -7.69 12.35 -6.62
N SER A 57 -8.49 13.12 -5.89
CA SER A 57 -8.01 14.36 -5.28
C SER A 57 -6.95 14.15 -4.20
N ARG A 58 -6.77 12.92 -3.70
CA ARG A 58 -5.80 12.60 -2.67
C ARG A 58 -4.60 11.82 -3.20
N LYS A 59 -4.54 11.60 -4.51
CA LYS A 59 -3.50 10.78 -5.11
C LYS A 59 -2.08 11.27 -4.79
N ASP A 60 -1.82 12.55 -5.04
CA ASP A 60 -0.47 13.08 -4.85
C ASP A 60 -0.01 13.00 -3.40
N GLU A 61 -0.92 13.24 -2.48
CA GLU A 61 -0.62 13.14 -1.04
C GLU A 61 -0.26 11.71 -0.66
N VAL A 62 -1.01 10.75 -1.19
CA VAL A 62 -0.75 9.33 -0.90
C VAL A 62 0.59 8.90 -1.50
N ILE A 63 0.87 9.29 -2.73
CA ILE A 63 2.14 8.96 -3.38
C ILE A 63 3.31 9.50 -2.55
N ALA A 64 3.21 10.76 -2.12
CA ALA A 64 4.29 11.37 -1.32
C ALA A 64 4.47 10.62 0.00
N GLY A 65 3.38 10.23 0.65
CA GLY A 65 3.46 9.47 1.90
C GLY A 65 4.06 8.09 1.72
N LEU A 66 3.72 7.40 0.64
CA LEU A 66 4.27 6.08 0.37
C LEU A 66 5.77 6.17 0.09
N GLU A 67 6.20 7.16 -0.68
CA GLU A 67 7.62 7.34 -0.96
C GLU A 67 8.40 7.70 0.30
N LYS A 68 7.81 8.55 1.15
CA LYS A 68 8.45 8.92 2.41
C LYS A 68 8.61 7.69 3.34
N ALA A 69 7.73 6.72 3.21
CA ALA A 69 7.78 5.52 4.02
C ALA A 69 8.81 4.50 3.52
N GLY A 70 9.45 4.76 2.38
CA GLY A 70 10.45 3.84 1.83
C GLY A 70 9.92 2.95 0.72
N LEU A 71 8.82 3.33 0.11
CA LEU A 71 8.24 2.58 -1.00
C LEU A 71 8.48 3.33 -2.31
N ALA A 72 8.71 2.60 -3.38
CA ALA A 72 8.86 3.18 -4.71
C ALA A 72 7.59 2.95 -5.50
N VAL A 73 6.94 4.01 -5.93
CA VAL A 73 5.72 3.92 -6.74
C VAL A 73 6.13 3.54 -8.16
N VAL A 74 5.65 2.39 -8.64
CA VAL A 74 6.03 1.88 -9.95
C VAL A 74 4.90 1.97 -10.96
N GLU A 75 3.67 2.09 -10.50
CA GLU A 75 2.53 2.19 -11.40
C GLU A 75 1.37 2.89 -10.71
N VAL A 76 0.65 3.72 -11.44
CA VAL A 76 -0.56 4.37 -10.95
C VAL A 76 -1.63 4.17 -12.01
N LYS A 77 -2.77 3.63 -11.61
CA LYS A 77 -3.92 3.43 -12.50
C LYS A 77 -5.11 4.19 -11.97
N GLU A 78 -5.82 4.85 -12.85
CA GLU A 78 -7.01 5.60 -12.49
C GLU A 78 -8.23 4.99 -13.16
N LYS A 79 -9.33 4.92 -12.44
CA LYS A 79 -10.59 4.45 -12.98
C LYS A 79 -11.73 5.18 -12.30
N ARG A 80 -12.46 5.99 -13.07
CA ARG A 80 -13.67 6.69 -12.62
C ARG A 80 -13.42 7.52 -11.35
N GLY A 81 -12.30 8.22 -11.28
CA GLY A 81 -11.98 9.07 -10.14
C GLY A 81 -11.35 8.35 -8.97
N TRP A 82 -11.09 7.06 -9.10
CA TRP A 82 -10.41 6.26 -8.09
C TRP A 82 -9.03 5.85 -8.59
N GLU A 83 -8.07 5.83 -7.67
CA GLU A 83 -6.70 5.50 -8.01
C GLU A 83 -6.29 4.18 -7.39
N CYS A 84 -5.45 3.45 -8.12
CA CYS A 84 -4.79 2.25 -7.63
C CYS A 84 -3.29 2.46 -7.80
N ILE A 85 -2.55 2.38 -6.72
CA ILE A 85 -1.12 2.67 -6.71
C ILE A 85 -0.36 1.40 -6.38
N VAL A 86 0.56 1.02 -7.27
CA VAL A 86 1.40 -0.17 -7.08
C VAL A 86 2.79 0.28 -6.68
N CYS A 87 3.30 -0.26 -5.59
CA CYS A 87 4.60 0.10 -5.06
C CYS A 87 5.47 -1.13 -4.90
N LYS A 88 6.77 -0.90 -4.96
CA LYS A 88 7.79 -1.89 -4.60
C LYS A 88 8.60 -1.35 -3.44
N LYS A 89 9.33 -2.22 -2.77
CA LYS A 89 10.24 -1.81 -1.71
C LYS A 89 11.39 -1.01 -2.34
N ALA A 90 11.61 0.18 -1.85
CA ALA A 90 12.66 1.06 -2.37
C ALA A 90 14.06 0.61 -1.95
#